data_596bf408b5e4d939a8c5350fb1848c48
#
_entry.id   596bf408b5e4d939a8c5350fb1848c48
#
_cell.length_a   1.000
_cell.length_b   1.000
_cell.length_c   1.000
_cell.angle_alpha   90.00
_cell.angle_beta   90.00
_cell.angle_gamma   90.00
#
_symmetry.space_group_name_H-M   'P 1'
#
loop_
_entity.id
_entity.type
_entity.pdbx_description
1 polymer ?
#
loop_
_entity_poly.entity_id
_entity_poly.type
_entity_poly.pdbx_seq_one_letter_code
_entity_poly.pdbx_strand_id
1 'polypeptide(L)'
;MREKPDHYAIDAKQQGYLARSVFKLEELDHRFHLTTDARAVLDLGAAPGSWAQYVLRTRPSARVVAVDVAPLRLPEDTPNLTVLMDDIFKPELHEQLVGYGPYDLVLSDAAPPTTGNRGLDSARSAALAEMVIELARRTLTANGRLVVKVFQGGEERHLLQHMRKDFRRARACKPRACRKDSFETYLLGFR
;
A
#
# COMPACT_ATOMS: atom_id res chain seq x y z
N MET A 1 8.09 -2.36 32.78
CA MET A 1 6.73 -2.78 32.42
C MET A 1 6.83 -3.69 31.18
N ARG A 2 6.33 -4.93 31.22
CA ARG A 2 6.25 -5.75 30.01
C ARG A 2 5.17 -5.13 29.11
N GLU A 3 5.56 -4.72 27.90
CA GLU A 3 4.60 -4.29 26.88
C GLU A 3 3.56 -5.40 26.67
N LYS A 4 2.29 -5.02 26.65
CA LYS A 4 1.23 -5.99 26.29
C LYS A 4 1.51 -6.52 24.89
N PRO A 5 1.43 -7.85 24.69
CA PRO A 5 1.65 -8.40 23.34
C PRO A 5 0.71 -7.74 22.35
N ASP A 6 1.25 -7.37 21.19
CA ASP A 6 0.47 -6.81 20.10
C ASP A 6 -0.49 -7.88 19.55
N HIS A 7 -1.78 -7.81 19.94
CA HIS A 7 -2.78 -8.81 19.55
C HIS A 7 -2.86 -8.99 18.02
N TYR A 8 -2.73 -7.91 17.24
CA TYR A 8 -2.68 -8.03 15.77
C TYR A 8 -1.49 -8.84 15.26
N ALA A 9 -0.34 -8.80 15.95
CA ALA A 9 0.81 -9.62 15.57
C ALA A 9 0.56 -11.11 15.85
N ILE A 10 -0.12 -11.42 16.96
CA ILE A 10 -0.52 -12.78 17.32
C ILE A 10 -1.55 -13.30 16.31
N ASP A 11 -2.58 -12.51 16.04
CA ASP A 11 -3.66 -12.87 15.13
C ASP A 11 -3.14 -13.09 13.69
N ALA A 12 -2.23 -12.22 13.21
CA ALA A 12 -1.59 -12.40 11.90
C ALA A 12 -0.87 -13.75 11.82
N LYS A 13 -0.09 -14.09 12.85
CA LYS A 13 0.62 -15.37 12.89
C LYS A 13 -0.35 -16.56 12.92
N GLN A 14 -1.42 -16.49 13.70
CA GLN A 14 -2.44 -17.55 13.79
C GLN A 14 -3.16 -17.76 12.46
N GLN A 15 -3.44 -16.68 11.73
CA GLN A 15 -4.07 -16.72 10.41
C GLN A 15 -3.08 -16.98 9.27
N GLY A 16 -1.79 -17.18 9.58
CA GLY A 16 -0.74 -17.47 8.59
C GLY A 16 -0.40 -16.28 7.69
N TYR A 17 -0.56 -15.06 8.19
CA TYR A 17 -0.08 -13.85 7.53
C TYR A 17 1.34 -13.48 7.93
N LEU A 18 2.09 -12.91 6.99
CA LEU A 18 3.50 -12.56 7.17
C LEU A 18 3.73 -11.37 8.11
N ALA A 19 2.75 -10.46 8.18
CA ALA A 19 2.84 -9.29 9.06
C ALA A 19 1.46 -8.79 9.48
N ARG A 20 1.41 -8.12 10.64
CA ARG A 20 0.19 -7.51 11.18
C ARG A 20 -0.39 -6.39 10.32
N SER A 21 0.41 -5.82 9.41
CA SER A 21 -0.05 -4.77 8.48
C SER A 21 -1.21 -5.23 7.59
N VAL A 22 -1.39 -6.54 7.41
CA VAL A 22 -2.52 -7.11 6.68
C VAL A 22 -3.87 -6.59 7.19
N PHE A 23 -4.06 -6.46 8.50
CA PHE A 23 -5.32 -6.01 9.10
C PHE A 23 -5.67 -4.55 8.77
N LYS A 24 -4.68 -3.74 8.39
CA LYS A 24 -4.93 -2.40 7.88
C LYS A 24 -5.61 -2.47 6.51
N LEU A 25 -5.07 -3.30 5.60
CA LEU A 25 -5.67 -3.50 4.27
C LEU A 25 -7.04 -4.18 4.39
N GLU A 26 -7.16 -5.22 5.21
CA GLU A 26 -8.42 -5.91 5.44
C GLU A 26 -9.53 -4.96 5.93
N GLU A 27 -9.25 -4.10 6.92
CA GLU A 27 -10.22 -3.09 7.39
C GLU A 27 -10.59 -2.09 6.29
N LEU A 28 -9.59 -1.63 5.52
CA LEU A 28 -9.85 -0.72 4.40
C LEU A 28 -10.67 -1.39 3.31
N ASP A 29 -10.37 -2.65 2.98
CA ASP A 29 -11.09 -3.41 1.97
C ASP A 29 -12.55 -3.69 2.38
N HIS A 30 -12.79 -4.10 3.62
CA HIS A 30 -14.15 -4.28 4.15
C HIS A 30 -14.99 -3.01 4.09
N ARG A 31 -14.37 -1.83 4.26
CA ARG A 31 -15.08 -0.53 4.27
C ARG A 31 -15.28 0.06 2.88
N PHE A 32 -14.38 -0.22 1.96
CA PHE A 32 -14.30 0.48 0.67
C PHE A 32 -14.34 -0.45 -0.54
N HIS A 33 -14.41 -1.75 -0.33
CA HIS A 33 -14.49 -2.78 -1.39
C HIS A 33 -13.35 -2.65 -2.42
N LEU A 34 -12.11 -2.50 -1.90
CA LEU A 34 -10.94 -2.18 -2.70
C LEU A 34 -10.56 -3.30 -3.66
N THR A 35 -10.63 -4.55 -3.20
CA THR A 35 -10.26 -5.73 -4.01
C THR A 35 -11.39 -6.24 -4.89
N THR A 36 -12.62 -5.68 -4.74
CA THR A 36 -13.78 -6.11 -5.54
C THR A 36 -13.47 -5.93 -7.02
N ASP A 37 -13.60 -7.02 -7.78
CA ASP A 37 -13.36 -7.12 -9.22
C ASP A 37 -11.92 -6.77 -9.67
N ALA A 38 -10.96 -6.62 -8.73
CA ALA A 38 -9.57 -6.38 -9.07
C ALA A 38 -8.95 -7.63 -9.74
N ARG A 39 -8.46 -7.46 -10.97
CA ARG A 39 -7.78 -8.50 -11.77
C ARG A 39 -6.28 -8.25 -11.85
N ALA A 40 -5.85 -7.01 -11.76
CA ALA A 40 -4.45 -6.60 -11.76
C ALA A 40 -4.19 -5.64 -10.60
N VAL A 41 -3.24 -6.00 -9.73
CA VAL A 41 -2.91 -5.24 -8.51
C VAL A 41 -1.42 -4.94 -8.49
N LEU A 42 -1.07 -3.71 -8.13
CA LEU A 42 0.30 -3.28 -7.85
C LEU A 42 0.43 -3.03 -6.35
N ASP A 43 1.43 -3.67 -5.72
CA ASP A 43 1.75 -3.52 -4.29
C ASP A 43 3.15 -2.93 -4.15
N LEU A 44 3.23 -1.67 -3.72
CA LEU A 44 4.46 -0.89 -3.58
C LEU A 44 4.87 -0.79 -2.11
N GLY A 45 6.12 -1.17 -1.79
CA GLY A 45 6.56 -1.38 -0.42
C GLY A 45 5.97 -2.67 0.15
N ALA A 46 6.03 -3.73 -0.65
CA ALA A 46 5.30 -4.96 -0.41
C ALA A 46 5.88 -5.81 0.73
N ALA A 47 7.19 -5.68 1.06
CA ALA A 47 7.83 -6.53 2.06
C ALA A 47 7.16 -6.43 3.45
N PRO A 48 6.96 -7.54 4.13
CA PRO A 48 7.38 -8.91 3.81
C PRO A 48 6.41 -9.68 2.88
N GLY A 49 5.37 -9.06 2.33
CA GLY A 49 4.41 -9.67 1.39
C GLY A 49 3.00 -9.86 1.94
N SER A 50 2.65 -9.29 3.09
CA SER A 50 1.35 -9.54 3.73
C SER A 50 0.16 -8.95 2.96
N TRP A 51 0.33 -7.83 2.25
CA TRP A 51 -0.72 -7.24 1.44
C TRP A 51 -0.92 -8.01 0.13
N ALA A 52 0.17 -8.34 -0.57
CA ALA A 52 0.11 -9.25 -1.72
C ALA A 52 -0.53 -10.59 -1.34
N GLN A 53 -0.18 -11.17 -0.18
CA GLN A 53 -0.77 -12.41 0.35
C GLN A 53 -2.29 -12.28 0.57
N TYR A 54 -2.74 -11.17 1.15
CA TYR A 54 -4.16 -10.88 1.34
C TYR A 54 -4.92 -10.82 0.00
N VAL A 55 -4.37 -10.08 -0.95
CA VAL A 55 -4.97 -9.95 -2.29
C VAL A 55 -5.10 -11.32 -2.96
N LEU A 56 -4.04 -12.12 -2.99
CA LEU A 56 -4.04 -13.45 -3.61
C LEU A 56 -4.98 -14.44 -2.90
N ARG A 57 -5.18 -14.31 -1.58
CA ARG A 57 -6.16 -15.13 -0.85
C ARG A 57 -7.60 -14.72 -1.14
N THR A 58 -7.88 -13.42 -1.24
CA THR A 58 -9.23 -12.91 -1.51
C THR A 58 -9.60 -12.95 -2.98
N ARG A 59 -8.61 -12.86 -3.86
CA ARG A 59 -8.72 -12.87 -5.33
C ARG A 59 -7.66 -13.78 -5.95
N PRO A 60 -7.83 -15.12 -5.90
CA PRO A 60 -6.80 -16.06 -6.38
C PRO A 60 -6.48 -15.93 -7.88
N SER A 61 -7.39 -15.38 -8.68
CA SER A 61 -7.18 -15.13 -10.11
C SER A 61 -6.58 -13.77 -10.43
N ALA A 62 -6.39 -12.90 -9.43
CA ALA A 62 -5.77 -11.60 -9.66
C ALA A 62 -4.26 -11.75 -9.90
N ARG A 63 -3.75 -11.01 -10.87
CA ARG A 63 -2.31 -10.84 -11.06
C ARG A 63 -1.80 -9.75 -10.13
N VAL A 64 -0.79 -10.06 -9.33
CA VAL A 64 -0.15 -9.12 -8.41
C VAL A 64 1.29 -8.85 -8.86
N VAL A 65 1.65 -7.58 -8.99
CA VAL A 65 3.03 -7.11 -9.13
C VAL A 65 3.42 -6.46 -7.80
N ALA A 66 4.41 -7.03 -7.12
CA ALA A 66 4.88 -6.58 -5.82
C ALA A 66 6.29 -6.02 -5.93
N VAL A 67 6.51 -4.83 -5.39
CA VAL A 67 7.79 -4.10 -5.45
C VAL A 67 8.27 -3.75 -4.05
N ASP A 68 9.51 -4.07 -3.74
CA ASP A 68 10.19 -3.61 -2.53
C ASP A 68 11.71 -3.67 -2.72
N VAL A 69 12.46 -2.89 -1.95
CA VAL A 69 13.92 -2.99 -1.85
C VAL A 69 14.37 -4.19 -1.04
N ALA A 70 13.49 -4.72 -0.18
CA ALA A 70 13.71 -5.91 0.64
C ALA A 70 13.01 -7.14 0.02
N PRO A 71 13.55 -8.35 0.25
CA PRO A 71 12.93 -9.57 -0.28
C PRO A 71 11.58 -9.85 0.38
N LEU A 72 10.63 -10.32 -0.41
CA LEU A 72 9.38 -10.86 0.11
C LEU A 72 9.62 -12.24 0.73
N ARG A 73 8.76 -12.61 1.69
CA ARG A 73 8.77 -13.93 2.35
C ARG A 73 7.69 -14.88 1.80
N LEU A 74 7.10 -14.53 0.66
CA LEU A 74 6.21 -15.43 -0.07
C LEU A 74 7.03 -16.45 -0.84
N PRO A 75 6.53 -17.69 -1.05
CA PRO A 75 7.19 -18.67 -1.91
C PRO A 75 7.41 -18.10 -3.32
N GLU A 76 8.56 -18.42 -3.93
CA GLU A 76 8.92 -17.93 -5.27
C GLU A 76 7.96 -18.42 -6.36
N ASP A 77 7.36 -19.61 -6.15
CA ASP A 77 6.38 -20.22 -7.05
C ASP A 77 4.92 -19.81 -6.75
N THR A 78 4.71 -18.74 -5.96
CA THR A 78 3.37 -18.23 -5.67
C THR A 78 2.65 -17.86 -6.98
N PRO A 79 1.53 -18.52 -7.32
CA PRO A 79 0.83 -18.27 -8.57
C PRO A 79 0.37 -16.81 -8.69
N ASN A 80 0.44 -16.27 -9.91
CA ASN A 80 -0.02 -14.92 -10.25
C ASN A 80 0.71 -13.77 -9.51
N LEU A 81 1.88 -14.05 -8.90
CA LEU A 81 2.73 -13.06 -8.25
C LEU A 81 3.99 -12.80 -9.08
N THR A 82 4.25 -11.55 -9.41
CA THR A 82 5.52 -11.07 -9.95
C THR A 82 6.20 -10.21 -8.88
N VAL A 83 7.41 -10.55 -8.50
CA VAL A 83 8.20 -9.79 -7.51
C VAL A 83 9.31 -9.04 -8.22
N LEU A 84 9.38 -7.74 -7.98
CA LEU A 84 10.44 -6.87 -8.46
C LEU A 84 11.19 -6.32 -7.23
N MET A 85 12.43 -6.73 -7.05
CA MET A 85 13.27 -6.23 -5.96
C MET A 85 14.03 -5.00 -6.45
N ASP A 86 13.41 -3.83 -6.26
CA ASP A 86 13.97 -2.57 -6.75
C ASP A 86 13.47 -1.37 -5.94
N ASP A 87 14.13 -0.21 -6.15
CA ASP A 87 13.77 1.05 -5.51
C ASP A 87 12.67 1.77 -6.32
N ILE A 88 11.55 2.00 -5.67
CA ILE A 88 10.36 2.66 -6.24
C ILE A 88 10.64 4.11 -6.72
N PHE A 89 11.76 4.71 -6.36
CA PHE A 89 12.17 6.01 -6.87
C PHE A 89 12.91 5.94 -8.23
N LYS A 90 13.24 4.74 -8.73
CA LYS A 90 13.92 4.59 -10.04
C LYS A 90 12.97 4.81 -11.22
N PRO A 91 13.27 5.74 -12.14
CA PRO A 91 12.43 5.98 -13.31
C PRO A 91 12.26 4.74 -14.20
N GLU A 92 13.31 3.92 -14.34
CA GLU A 92 13.31 2.69 -15.15
C GLU A 92 12.28 1.70 -14.63
N LEU A 93 12.13 1.59 -13.31
CA LEU A 93 11.10 0.78 -12.69
C LEU A 93 9.70 1.29 -13.04
N HIS A 94 9.49 2.60 -13.06
CA HIS A 94 8.18 3.18 -13.42
C HIS A 94 7.75 2.79 -14.83
N GLU A 95 8.66 2.83 -15.81
CA GLU A 95 8.37 2.40 -17.19
C GLU A 95 8.07 0.89 -17.24
N GLN A 96 8.80 0.09 -16.49
CA GLN A 96 8.52 -1.34 -16.37
C GLN A 96 7.13 -1.59 -15.77
N LEU A 97 6.75 -0.87 -14.70
CA LEU A 97 5.44 -0.98 -14.06
C LEU A 97 4.29 -0.52 -14.97
N VAL A 98 4.51 0.49 -15.80
CA VAL A 98 3.56 0.86 -16.87
C VAL A 98 3.37 -0.30 -17.84
N GLY A 99 4.44 -0.99 -18.22
CA GLY A 99 4.37 -2.16 -19.11
C GLY A 99 3.61 -3.35 -18.52
N TYR A 100 3.64 -3.54 -17.20
CA TYR A 100 2.84 -4.55 -16.50
C TYR A 100 1.37 -4.15 -16.32
N GLY A 101 1.04 -2.85 -16.41
CA GLY A 101 -0.33 -2.35 -16.25
C GLY A 101 -1.26 -2.69 -17.42
N PRO A 102 -2.47 -2.08 -17.48
CA PRO A 102 -3.03 -1.26 -16.41
C PRO A 102 -3.46 -2.07 -15.18
N TYR A 103 -3.61 -1.38 -14.02
CA TYR A 103 -4.01 -1.99 -12.75
C TYR A 103 -5.41 -1.53 -12.33
N ASP A 104 -6.15 -2.41 -11.66
CA ASP A 104 -7.43 -2.10 -11.04
C ASP A 104 -7.26 -1.57 -9.62
N LEU A 105 -6.13 -1.90 -8.99
CA LEU A 105 -5.80 -1.48 -7.64
C LEU A 105 -4.29 -1.23 -7.51
N VAL A 106 -3.94 -0.06 -6.99
CA VAL A 106 -2.58 0.27 -6.56
C VAL A 106 -2.58 0.41 -5.05
N LEU A 107 -1.71 -0.33 -4.39
CA LEU A 107 -1.52 -0.37 -2.94
C LEU A 107 -0.13 0.13 -2.59
N SER A 108 0.00 0.87 -1.49
CA SER A 108 1.31 1.19 -0.93
C SER A 108 1.25 1.33 0.59
N ASP A 109 1.96 0.42 1.28
CA ASP A 109 2.30 0.54 2.72
C ASP A 109 3.78 0.95 2.90
N ALA A 110 4.43 1.45 1.83
CA ALA A 110 5.80 1.93 1.87
C ALA A 110 5.98 3.07 2.89
N ALA A 111 7.10 3.08 3.56
CA ALA A 111 7.52 4.17 4.45
C ALA A 111 9.02 4.43 4.31
N PRO A 112 9.45 5.69 4.34
CA PRO A 112 10.86 5.99 4.43
C PRO A 112 11.41 5.54 5.80
N PRO A 113 12.71 5.29 5.92
CA PRO A 113 13.35 5.10 7.21
C PRO A 113 13.10 6.31 8.12
N THR A 114 12.60 6.04 9.34
CA THR A 114 12.30 7.11 10.30
C THR A 114 13.57 7.59 11.00
N THR A 115 13.69 8.90 11.12
CA THR A 115 14.84 9.57 11.79
C THR A 115 14.54 9.91 13.25
N GLY A 116 13.28 9.82 13.67
CA GLY A 116 12.78 10.32 14.95
C GLY A 116 12.42 11.82 14.92
N ASN A 117 12.76 12.54 13.85
CA ASN A 117 12.30 13.90 13.62
C ASN A 117 10.97 13.86 12.85
N ARG A 118 9.88 14.12 13.56
CA ARG A 118 8.53 14.02 13.01
C ARG A 118 8.29 14.86 11.75
N GLY A 119 8.85 16.08 11.71
CA GLY A 119 8.69 16.96 10.55
C GLY A 119 9.40 16.41 9.30
N LEU A 120 10.66 15.96 9.47
CA LEU A 120 11.43 15.36 8.39
C LEU A 120 10.81 14.04 7.92
N ASP A 121 10.37 13.21 8.86
CA ASP A 121 9.75 11.92 8.54
C ASP A 121 8.42 12.10 7.80
N SER A 122 7.61 13.10 8.18
CA SER A 122 6.37 13.45 7.48
C SER A 122 6.64 13.98 6.06
N ALA A 123 7.62 14.86 5.89
CA ALA A 123 7.97 15.37 4.57
C ALA A 123 8.47 14.27 3.62
N ARG A 124 9.33 13.36 4.11
CA ARG A 124 9.80 12.21 3.33
C ARG A 124 8.66 11.25 2.96
N SER A 125 7.75 11.00 3.90
CA SER A 125 6.56 10.18 3.65
C SER A 125 5.62 10.82 2.64
N ALA A 126 5.48 12.14 2.65
CA ALA A 126 4.66 12.87 1.67
C ALA A 126 5.26 12.78 0.26
N ALA A 127 6.58 12.96 0.11
CA ALA A 127 7.26 12.82 -1.17
C ALA A 127 7.12 11.40 -1.75
N LEU A 128 7.22 10.38 -0.90
CA LEU A 128 6.99 9.00 -1.30
C LEU A 128 5.52 8.78 -1.75
N ALA A 129 4.55 9.29 -0.98
CA ALA A 129 3.15 9.18 -1.32
C ALA A 129 2.80 9.92 -2.63
N GLU A 130 3.39 11.09 -2.87
CA GLU A 130 3.22 11.85 -4.10
C GLU A 130 3.69 11.08 -5.32
N MET A 131 4.85 10.44 -5.24
CA MET A 131 5.38 9.59 -6.29
C MET A 131 4.45 8.39 -6.56
N VAL A 132 3.92 7.73 -5.51
CA VAL A 132 2.94 6.64 -5.66
C VAL A 132 1.66 7.13 -6.34
N ILE A 133 1.16 8.31 -5.98
CA ILE A 133 -0.03 8.92 -6.59
C ILE A 133 0.21 9.19 -8.08
N GLU A 134 1.40 9.72 -8.44
CA GLU A 134 1.73 9.98 -9.85
C GLU A 134 1.84 8.69 -10.66
N LEU A 135 2.47 7.66 -10.11
CA LEU A 135 2.53 6.35 -10.76
C LEU A 135 1.12 5.74 -10.93
N ALA A 136 0.27 5.86 -9.91
CA ALA A 136 -1.11 5.41 -9.99
C ALA A 136 -1.93 6.16 -11.07
N ARG A 137 -1.66 7.44 -11.28
CA ARG A 137 -2.27 8.23 -12.37
C ARG A 137 -1.93 7.66 -13.75
N ARG A 138 -0.73 7.16 -13.92
CA ARG A 138 -0.25 6.61 -15.21
C ARG A 138 -0.72 5.18 -15.45
N THR A 139 -0.96 4.42 -14.39
CA THR A 139 -1.10 2.95 -14.46
C THR A 139 -2.48 2.41 -14.10
N LEU A 140 -3.34 3.19 -13.43
CA LEU A 140 -4.69 2.73 -13.05
C LEU A 140 -5.66 2.73 -14.23
N THR A 141 -6.52 1.71 -14.26
CA THR A 141 -7.70 1.67 -15.14
C THR A 141 -8.68 2.81 -14.84
N ALA A 142 -9.66 3.05 -15.73
CA ALA A 142 -10.68 4.09 -15.56
C ALA A 142 -11.56 3.93 -14.30
N ASN A 143 -11.66 2.73 -13.75
CA ASN A 143 -12.37 2.45 -12.49
C ASN A 143 -11.40 2.01 -11.38
N GLY A 144 -10.13 2.31 -11.56
CA GLY A 144 -9.06 1.89 -10.65
C GLY A 144 -9.14 2.57 -9.28
N ARG A 145 -8.51 1.95 -8.31
CA ARG A 145 -8.49 2.38 -6.91
C ARG A 145 -7.04 2.51 -6.44
N LEU A 146 -6.81 3.48 -5.57
CA LEU A 146 -5.51 3.72 -4.95
C LEU A 146 -5.65 3.67 -3.43
N VAL A 147 -4.69 3.04 -2.77
CA VAL A 147 -4.44 3.15 -1.33
C VAL A 147 -2.98 3.47 -1.13
N VAL A 148 -2.68 4.58 -0.48
CA VAL A 148 -1.30 4.98 -0.19
C VAL A 148 -1.17 5.46 1.25
N LYS A 149 -0.16 4.95 1.96
CA LYS A 149 0.18 5.41 3.30
C LYS A 149 0.89 6.76 3.25
N VAL A 150 0.56 7.62 4.22
CA VAL A 150 1.28 8.87 4.49
C VAL A 150 1.34 9.12 6.00
N PHE A 151 2.41 9.78 6.46
CA PHE A 151 2.50 10.23 7.83
C PHE A 151 1.80 11.58 8.01
N GLN A 152 1.03 11.70 9.10
CA GLN A 152 0.34 12.93 9.44
C GLN A 152 1.33 14.00 9.88
N GLY A 153 1.34 15.13 9.20
CA GLY A 153 2.23 16.27 9.44
C GLY A 153 1.75 17.54 8.74
N GLY A 154 0.56 17.48 8.10
CA GLY A 154 -0.03 18.60 7.35
C GLY A 154 -0.03 18.37 5.84
N GLU A 155 0.99 17.71 5.29
CA GLU A 155 1.12 17.45 3.85
C GLU A 155 0.04 16.51 3.32
N GLU A 156 -0.53 15.66 4.15
CA GLU A 156 -1.63 14.76 3.76
C GLU A 156 -2.85 15.50 3.22
N ARG A 157 -3.09 16.75 3.66
CA ARG A 157 -4.18 17.59 3.15
C ARG A 157 -3.90 18.07 1.73
N HIS A 158 -2.66 18.46 1.45
CA HIS A 158 -2.21 18.86 0.11
C HIS A 158 -2.32 17.71 -0.87
N LEU A 159 -1.81 16.53 -0.49
CA LEU A 159 -1.91 15.33 -1.30
C LEU A 159 -3.37 14.97 -1.60
N LEU A 160 -4.25 15.06 -0.60
CA LEU A 160 -5.67 14.77 -0.78
C LEU A 160 -6.35 15.77 -1.74
N GLN A 161 -5.95 17.05 -1.70
CA GLN A 161 -6.43 18.06 -2.66
C GLN A 161 -5.93 17.77 -4.09
N HIS A 162 -4.67 17.36 -4.26
CA HIS A 162 -4.13 16.93 -5.55
C HIS A 162 -4.88 15.71 -6.09
N MET A 163 -5.09 14.69 -5.27
CA MET A 163 -5.85 13.50 -5.68
C MET A 163 -7.27 13.82 -6.18
N ARG A 164 -7.94 14.84 -5.62
CA ARG A 164 -9.29 15.24 -6.05
C ARG A 164 -9.35 15.81 -7.47
N LYS A 165 -8.22 16.13 -8.10
CA LYS A 165 -8.16 16.56 -9.50
C LYS A 165 -8.25 15.37 -10.46
N ASP A 166 -7.77 14.20 -10.05
CA ASP A 166 -7.58 13.02 -10.89
C ASP A 166 -8.51 11.86 -10.53
N PHE A 167 -9.01 11.86 -9.30
CA PHE A 167 -9.90 10.84 -8.77
C PHE A 167 -11.29 11.43 -8.50
N ARG A 168 -12.33 10.76 -8.97
CA ARG A 168 -13.73 11.17 -8.73
C ARG A 168 -14.05 11.32 -7.24
N ARG A 169 -13.39 10.50 -6.43
CA ARG A 169 -13.49 10.53 -4.97
C ARG A 169 -12.15 10.26 -4.34
N ALA A 170 -11.73 11.12 -3.41
CA ALA A 170 -10.54 10.94 -2.61
C ALA A 170 -10.83 11.24 -1.14
N ARG A 171 -10.30 10.41 -0.24
CA ARG A 171 -10.48 10.54 1.21
C ARG A 171 -9.30 10.04 2.00
N ALA A 172 -9.14 10.52 3.22
CA ALA A 172 -8.23 9.96 4.20
C ALA A 172 -8.97 8.99 5.13
N CYS A 173 -8.30 7.93 5.55
CA CYS A 173 -8.79 6.96 6.52
C CYS A 173 -7.64 6.43 7.37
N LYS A 174 -7.82 6.43 8.68
CA LYS A 174 -6.90 5.77 9.61
C LYS A 174 -7.54 4.48 10.11
N PRO A 175 -7.03 3.29 9.70
CA PRO A 175 -7.53 2.02 10.21
C PRO A 175 -7.32 1.89 11.73
N ARG A 176 -8.21 1.16 12.40
CA ARG A 176 -8.09 0.83 13.82
C ARG A 176 -6.89 -0.09 14.09
N ALA A 177 -6.52 -0.87 13.08
CA ALA A 177 -5.33 -1.72 13.10
C ALA A 177 -4.00 -0.96 13.15
N CYS A 178 -3.99 0.37 12.91
CA CYS A 178 -2.83 1.20 13.18
C CYS A 178 -2.51 1.22 14.69
N ARG A 179 -1.23 1.29 15.06
CA ARG A 179 -0.86 1.47 16.46
C ARG A 179 -1.40 2.81 16.99
N LYS A 180 -1.73 2.87 18.28
CA LYS A 180 -2.35 4.06 18.88
C LYS A 180 -1.46 5.31 18.77
N ASP A 181 -0.16 5.13 18.93
CA ASP A 181 0.89 6.14 18.85
C ASP A 181 1.40 6.41 17.42
N SER A 182 0.97 5.58 16.46
CA SER A 182 1.32 5.79 15.06
C SER A 182 0.65 7.04 14.49
N PHE A 183 1.42 7.85 13.78
CA PHE A 183 0.93 9.02 13.04
C PHE A 183 0.68 8.70 11.56
N GLU A 184 0.61 7.42 11.19
CA GLU A 184 0.25 6.98 9.84
C GLU A 184 -1.25 7.17 9.56
N THR A 185 -1.58 7.49 8.31
CA THR A 185 -2.93 7.48 7.75
C THR A 185 -2.85 7.00 6.31
N TYR A 186 -3.99 6.65 5.71
CA TYR A 186 -4.07 6.20 4.33
C TYR A 186 -4.92 7.17 3.51
N LEU A 187 -4.42 7.53 2.34
CA LEU A 187 -5.19 8.25 1.33
C LEU A 187 -5.75 7.22 0.34
N LEU A 188 -7.04 7.33 0.06
CA LEU A 188 -7.74 6.46 -0.88
C LEU A 188 -8.26 7.30 -2.04
N GLY A 189 -8.02 6.83 -3.27
CA GLY A 189 -8.51 7.41 -4.51
C GLY A 189 -9.37 6.42 -5.28
N PHE A 190 -10.46 6.90 -5.88
CA PHE A 190 -11.39 6.12 -6.71
C PHE A 190 -11.58 6.86 -8.04
N ARG A 191 -11.20 6.25 -9.15
CA ARG A 191 -11.39 6.76 -10.51
C ARG A 191 -12.80 6.60 -11.01
#